data_9d6d42f573d646410dac1007091832da
#
_entry.id   9d6d42f573d646410dac1007091832da
#
_cell.length_a   1.000
_cell.length_b   1.000
_cell.length_c   1.000
_cell.angle_alpha   90.00
_cell.angle_beta   90.00
_cell.angle_gamma   90.00
#
_symmetry.space_group_name_H-M   'P 1'
#
loop_
_entity.id
_entity.type
_entity.pdbx_description
1 polymer ?
#
loop_
_entity_poly.entity_id
_entity_poly.type
_entity_poly.pdbx_seq_one_letter_code
_entity_poly.pdbx_strand_id
1 'polypeptide(L)'
;MLNFTVGPVMASDEVRAIGAEQVPYFRTAEFSAIMKENEQLMKQFAKASDDARTVFITGSGTASMEAVVMNVFTPADKVLVVNGGSFGHRFVQLCEIHEIPHTEIKLEMGTPLTAEDLKPYEGQGYTGFLINLHETSTGVLYDIQMISDFCHRNHIFLAVDSISSFLADPFNMKELGVNVMITGSQKALACPPGISVIILDTEAIKRVEANNVKSMYFDLKDALKNGERGQTPFTPAVGTLLQIHARLKEIERNGGVESENQRMKMLAEDFRSKIKDLPFTIVSKSMSNAVTPLHPQNASAYDIFLKLKDEYGIWVCPNGGDMAEKVFRVGHLGNLSPEDNTTLVDALKDMQAKGLL
;
A
#
# COMPACT_ATOMS: atom_id res chain seq x y z
N MET A 1 -13.29 19.95 -5.00
CA MET A 1 -12.31 19.18 -5.80
C MET A 1 -12.48 17.72 -5.45
N LEU A 2 -12.80 16.88 -6.44
CA LEU A 2 -12.84 15.43 -6.29
C LEU A 2 -11.45 14.85 -6.55
N ASN A 3 -11.04 13.86 -5.74
CA ASN A 3 -9.70 13.29 -5.82
C ASN A 3 -9.76 11.77 -5.95
N PHE A 4 -9.55 11.29 -7.17
CA PHE A 4 -9.40 9.88 -7.54
C PHE A 4 -7.93 9.48 -7.73
N THR A 5 -6.98 10.19 -7.12
CA THR A 5 -5.60 9.74 -7.14
C THR A 5 -5.42 8.49 -6.28
N VAL A 6 -4.29 7.82 -6.47
CA VAL A 6 -3.95 6.60 -5.72
C VAL A 6 -3.24 6.88 -4.39
N GLY A 7 -3.26 8.15 -3.95
CA GLY A 7 -2.70 8.67 -2.70
C GLY A 7 -1.75 9.86 -2.93
N PRO A 8 -1.91 10.92 -2.10
CA PRO A 8 -2.86 11.08 -1.00
C PRO A 8 -4.31 11.10 -1.47
N VAL A 9 -5.19 10.45 -0.70
CA VAL A 9 -6.62 10.34 -0.98
C VAL A 9 -7.46 11.28 -0.10
N MET A 10 -8.76 11.40 -0.39
CA MET A 10 -9.65 12.20 0.45
C MET A 10 -9.92 11.51 1.78
N ALA A 11 -9.81 12.28 2.86
CA ALA A 11 -10.15 11.86 4.21
C ALA A 11 -11.60 12.20 4.56
N SER A 12 -12.20 11.46 5.51
CA SER A 12 -13.50 11.78 6.09
C SER A 12 -13.45 13.10 6.87
N ASP A 13 -14.62 13.70 7.14
CA ASP A 13 -14.71 14.93 7.93
C ASP A 13 -14.18 14.73 9.35
N GLU A 14 -14.42 13.55 9.95
CA GLU A 14 -13.90 13.20 11.27
C GLU A 14 -12.36 13.22 11.28
N VAL A 15 -11.71 12.60 10.32
CA VAL A 15 -10.23 12.59 10.20
C VAL A 15 -9.69 14.00 9.93
N ARG A 16 -10.38 14.79 9.09
CA ARG A 16 -9.97 16.19 8.81
C ARG A 16 -10.12 17.10 10.05
N ALA A 17 -11.17 16.90 10.84
CA ALA A 17 -11.40 17.67 12.06
C ALA A 17 -10.24 17.50 13.06
N ILE A 18 -9.76 16.27 13.26
CA ILE A 18 -8.57 15.99 14.09
C ILE A 18 -7.33 16.76 13.60
N GLY A 19 -7.15 16.86 12.27
CA GLY A 19 -6.03 17.61 11.67
C GLY A 19 -6.12 19.13 11.84
N ALA A 20 -7.28 19.67 12.22
CA ALA A 20 -7.49 21.09 12.52
C ALA A 20 -7.22 21.45 13.99
N GLU A 21 -7.10 20.47 14.87
CA GLU A 21 -6.85 20.67 16.29
C GLU A 21 -5.38 20.95 16.61
N GLN A 22 -5.13 21.56 17.78
CA GLN A 22 -3.77 21.74 18.29
C GLN A 22 -3.11 20.38 18.59
N VAL A 23 -1.91 20.18 18.07
CA VAL A 23 -1.15 18.95 18.28
C VAL A 23 -0.68 18.88 19.74
N PRO A 24 -1.09 17.86 20.53
CA PRO A 24 -0.68 17.73 21.91
C PRO A 24 0.78 17.27 22.03
N TYR A 25 1.35 17.46 23.23
CA TYR A 25 2.64 16.84 23.55
C TYR A 25 2.50 15.32 23.65
N PHE A 26 3.36 14.59 22.97
CA PHE A 26 3.21 13.15 22.76
C PHE A 26 3.82 12.27 23.88
N ARG A 27 4.73 12.78 24.72
CA ARG A 27 5.33 12.01 25.83
C ARG A 27 4.40 11.98 27.04
N THR A 28 3.15 11.55 26.84
CA THR A 28 2.11 11.45 27.88
C THR A 28 1.53 10.04 27.93
N ALA A 29 0.85 9.72 29.03
CA ALA A 29 0.18 8.43 29.20
C ALA A 29 -1.01 8.27 28.23
N GLU A 30 -1.72 9.37 27.96
CA GLU A 30 -2.86 9.42 27.04
C GLU A 30 -2.43 9.11 25.61
N PHE A 31 -1.37 9.74 25.13
CA PHE A 31 -0.85 9.45 23.80
C PHE A 31 -0.30 8.01 23.71
N SER A 32 0.35 7.53 24.77
CA SER A 32 0.81 6.14 24.85
C SER A 32 -0.34 5.13 24.75
N ALA A 33 -1.50 5.44 25.35
CA ALA A 33 -2.70 4.61 25.25
C ALA A 33 -3.23 4.57 23.79
N ILE A 34 -3.31 5.72 23.13
CA ILE A 34 -3.69 5.83 21.71
C ILE A 34 -2.75 5.01 20.82
N MET A 35 -1.45 5.09 21.03
CA MET A 35 -0.47 4.34 20.24
C MET A 35 -0.62 2.82 20.42
N LYS A 36 -0.89 2.35 21.63
CA LYS A 36 -1.15 0.93 21.91
C LYS A 36 -2.45 0.46 21.26
N GLU A 37 -3.49 1.28 21.27
CA GLU A 37 -4.74 0.97 20.57
C GLU A 37 -4.55 0.97 19.06
N ASN A 38 -3.79 1.92 18.50
CA ASN A 38 -3.40 1.91 17.07
C ASN A 38 -2.66 0.60 16.70
N GLU A 39 -1.69 0.16 17.50
CA GLU A 39 -0.99 -1.11 17.28
C GLU A 39 -1.98 -2.28 17.26
N GLN A 40 -2.88 -2.35 18.24
CA GLN A 40 -3.88 -3.43 18.33
C GLN A 40 -4.82 -3.45 17.13
N LEU A 41 -5.39 -2.29 16.75
CA LEU A 41 -6.31 -2.18 15.61
C LEU A 41 -5.62 -2.50 14.28
N MET A 42 -4.37 -2.06 14.11
CA MET A 42 -3.58 -2.41 12.91
C MET A 42 -3.35 -3.90 12.79
N LYS A 43 -2.99 -4.59 13.88
CA LYS A 43 -2.86 -6.05 13.92
C LYS A 43 -4.18 -6.75 13.61
N GLN A 44 -5.27 -6.28 14.22
CA GLN A 44 -6.61 -6.83 13.99
C GLN A 44 -7.02 -6.71 12.53
N PHE A 45 -6.83 -5.56 11.90
CA PHE A 45 -7.24 -5.34 10.50
C PHE A 45 -6.33 -6.06 9.50
N ALA A 46 -5.06 -6.27 9.83
CA ALA A 46 -4.16 -7.13 9.05
C ALA A 46 -4.37 -8.63 9.31
N LYS A 47 -5.23 -9.00 10.30
CA LYS A 47 -5.39 -10.37 10.78
C LYS A 47 -4.06 -11.02 11.14
N ALA A 48 -3.19 -10.25 11.79
CA ALA A 48 -1.91 -10.72 12.29
C ALA A 48 -2.09 -11.56 13.57
N SER A 49 -1.06 -12.31 13.97
CA SER A 49 -1.05 -13.04 15.23
C SER A 49 -1.05 -12.09 16.43
N ASP A 50 -1.51 -12.56 17.59
CA ASP A 50 -1.61 -11.74 18.82
C ASP A 50 -0.24 -11.24 19.30
N ASP A 51 0.81 -12.00 19.07
CA ASP A 51 2.20 -11.72 19.40
C ASP A 51 2.95 -10.90 18.34
N ALA A 52 2.31 -10.60 17.20
CA ALA A 52 2.84 -9.65 16.23
C ALA A 52 2.97 -8.24 16.84
N ARG A 53 3.88 -7.44 16.29
CA ARG A 53 4.11 -6.07 16.72
C ARG A 53 3.94 -5.10 15.55
N THR A 54 3.49 -3.88 15.86
CA THR A 54 3.36 -2.82 14.86
C THR A 54 4.31 -1.66 15.17
N VAL A 55 5.07 -1.24 14.16
CA VAL A 55 5.96 -0.09 14.22
C VAL A 55 5.41 1.03 13.33
N PHE A 56 5.40 2.26 13.86
CA PHE A 56 5.01 3.48 13.15
C PHE A 56 6.25 4.33 12.89
N ILE A 57 6.55 4.57 11.61
CA ILE A 57 7.70 5.40 11.18
C ILE A 57 7.16 6.71 10.58
N THR A 58 7.69 7.83 11.05
CA THR A 58 7.44 9.11 10.38
C THR A 58 8.19 9.14 9.06
N GLY A 59 7.45 8.96 7.98
CA GLY A 59 7.99 8.84 6.63
C GLY A 59 6.97 8.34 5.62
N SER A 60 7.38 8.23 4.36
CA SER A 60 6.59 7.61 3.31
C SER A 60 6.68 6.07 3.38
N GLY A 61 5.86 5.36 2.60
CA GLY A 61 5.96 3.91 2.48
C GLY A 61 7.35 3.42 2.10
N THR A 62 8.11 4.20 1.33
CA THR A 62 9.52 3.88 1.01
C THR A 62 10.40 3.79 2.26
N ALA A 63 10.14 4.61 3.28
CA ALA A 63 10.87 4.52 4.56
C ALA A 63 10.67 3.16 5.25
N SER A 64 9.45 2.62 5.22
CA SER A 64 9.20 1.26 5.74
C SER A 64 9.77 0.17 4.86
N MET A 65 9.74 0.32 3.53
CA MET A 65 10.40 -0.63 2.62
C MET A 65 11.90 -0.73 2.94
N GLU A 66 12.58 0.42 3.07
CA GLU A 66 14.01 0.48 3.40
C GLU A 66 14.28 -0.07 4.81
N ALA A 67 13.51 0.36 5.81
CA ALA A 67 13.64 -0.16 7.16
C ALA A 67 13.48 -1.69 7.21
N VAL A 68 12.52 -2.27 6.48
CA VAL A 68 12.35 -3.73 6.39
C VAL A 68 13.57 -4.38 5.76
N VAL A 69 14.00 -3.94 4.57
CA VAL A 69 15.14 -4.56 3.87
C VAL A 69 16.38 -4.58 4.76
N MET A 70 16.73 -3.47 5.40
CA MET A 70 17.96 -3.38 6.20
C MET A 70 17.89 -4.04 7.58
N ASN A 71 16.69 -4.29 8.13
CA ASN A 71 16.54 -4.89 9.46
C ASN A 71 16.30 -6.40 9.43
N VAL A 72 15.64 -6.93 8.38
CA VAL A 72 15.29 -8.36 8.34
C VAL A 72 16.16 -9.18 7.42
N PHE A 73 16.93 -8.56 6.53
CA PHE A 73 17.87 -9.25 5.63
C PHE A 73 19.30 -8.83 5.87
N THR A 74 20.22 -9.71 5.51
CA THR A 74 21.66 -9.55 5.63
C THR A 74 22.36 -10.03 4.36
N PRO A 75 23.66 -9.77 4.16
CA PRO A 75 24.43 -10.34 3.05
C PRO A 75 24.49 -11.88 3.03
N ALA A 76 24.05 -12.56 4.09
CA ALA A 76 23.94 -14.03 4.14
C ALA A 76 22.62 -14.55 3.53
N ASP A 77 21.64 -13.66 3.30
CA ASP A 77 20.38 -14.02 2.70
C ASP A 77 20.47 -14.10 1.16
N LYS A 78 19.53 -14.84 0.57
CA LYS A 78 19.31 -14.91 -0.87
C LYS A 78 17.84 -14.60 -1.13
N VAL A 79 17.55 -13.43 -1.68
CA VAL A 79 16.18 -12.88 -1.73
C VAL A 79 15.61 -12.92 -3.15
N LEU A 80 14.37 -13.37 -3.31
CA LEU A 80 13.58 -13.15 -4.53
C LEU A 80 12.86 -11.82 -4.45
N VAL A 81 12.88 -11.04 -5.53
CA VAL A 81 12.19 -9.75 -5.63
C VAL A 81 11.31 -9.73 -6.87
N VAL A 82 10.00 -9.57 -6.70
CA VAL A 82 9.08 -9.42 -7.83
C VAL A 82 9.08 -7.97 -8.31
N ASN A 83 9.40 -7.78 -9.59
CA ASN A 83 9.41 -6.49 -10.26
C ASN A 83 8.46 -6.48 -11.48
N GLY A 84 7.22 -6.05 -11.27
CA GLY A 84 6.23 -5.82 -12.33
C GLY A 84 5.95 -4.33 -12.60
N GLY A 85 6.75 -3.43 -12.00
CA GLY A 85 6.61 -1.98 -12.15
C GLY A 85 7.48 -1.18 -11.21
N SER A 86 7.16 0.11 -11.05
CA SER A 86 8.03 1.05 -10.33
C SER A 86 8.18 0.75 -8.84
N PHE A 87 7.19 0.13 -8.20
CA PHE A 87 7.28 -0.19 -6.77
C PHE A 87 8.02 -1.51 -6.53
N GLY A 88 7.86 -2.53 -7.38
CA GLY A 88 8.69 -3.73 -7.36
C GLY A 88 10.16 -3.41 -7.61
N HIS A 89 10.46 -2.54 -8.59
CA HIS A 89 11.81 -2.08 -8.86
C HIS A 89 12.47 -1.37 -7.67
N ARG A 90 11.67 -0.71 -6.82
CA ARG A 90 12.19 -0.07 -5.59
C ARG A 90 12.78 -1.06 -4.61
N PHE A 91 12.19 -2.25 -4.45
CA PHE A 91 12.79 -3.31 -3.63
C PHE A 91 14.11 -3.82 -4.23
N VAL A 92 14.23 -3.91 -5.56
CA VAL A 92 15.50 -4.23 -6.23
C VAL A 92 16.57 -3.20 -5.85
N GLN A 93 16.27 -1.90 -6.01
CA GLN A 93 17.19 -0.81 -5.65
C GLN A 93 17.58 -0.84 -4.16
N LEU A 94 16.64 -1.14 -3.26
CA LEU A 94 16.94 -1.23 -1.84
C LEU A 94 17.84 -2.43 -1.52
N CYS A 95 17.63 -3.57 -2.16
CA CYS A 95 18.56 -4.72 -2.03
C CYS A 95 19.96 -4.37 -2.54
N GLU A 96 20.08 -3.63 -3.67
CA GLU A 96 21.36 -3.16 -4.18
C GLU A 96 22.06 -2.20 -3.19
N ILE A 97 21.34 -1.20 -2.68
CA ILE A 97 21.87 -0.19 -1.74
C ILE A 97 22.38 -0.84 -0.46
N HIS A 98 21.65 -1.82 0.06
CA HIS A 98 21.99 -2.51 1.32
C HIS A 98 22.81 -3.79 1.11
N GLU A 99 23.31 -4.03 -0.10
CA GLU A 99 24.16 -5.17 -0.45
C GLU A 99 23.53 -6.54 -0.10
N ILE A 100 22.18 -6.64 -0.25
CA ILE A 100 21.45 -7.88 -0.03
C ILE A 100 21.45 -8.70 -1.33
N PRO A 101 22.02 -9.94 -1.33
CA PRO A 101 21.99 -10.80 -2.50
C PRO A 101 20.55 -11.11 -2.92
N HIS A 102 20.20 -10.78 -4.16
CA HIS A 102 18.85 -10.96 -4.65
C HIS A 102 18.79 -11.43 -6.10
N THR A 103 17.65 -11.97 -6.47
CA THR A 103 17.29 -12.32 -7.84
C THR A 103 15.98 -11.63 -8.19
N GLU A 104 15.99 -10.83 -9.22
CA GLU A 104 14.83 -10.13 -9.72
C GLU A 104 13.96 -11.07 -10.59
N ILE A 105 12.67 -11.18 -10.27
CA ILE A 105 11.64 -11.77 -11.13
C ILE A 105 10.98 -10.62 -11.88
N LYS A 106 11.47 -10.35 -13.10
CA LYS A 106 11.00 -9.25 -13.93
C LYS A 106 9.78 -9.67 -14.73
N LEU A 107 8.68 -8.96 -14.56
CA LEU A 107 7.42 -9.21 -15.26
C LEU A 107 7.16 -8.16 -16.34
N GLU A 108 6.42 -8.53 -17.37
CA GLU A 108 5.86 -7.55 -18.28
C GLU A 108 4.83 -6.67 -17.57
N MET A 109 4.80 -5.40 -17.95
CA MET A 109 3.87 -4.43 -17.39
C MET A 109 2.41 -4.86 -17.54
N GLY A 110 1.64 -4.81 -16.44
CA GLY A 110 0.23 -5.19 -16.44
C GLY A 110 -0.03 -6.69 -16.36
N THR A 111 1.01 -7.55 -16.30
CA THR A 111 0.84 -9.00 -16.16
C THR A 111 1.00 -9.47 -14.71
N PRO A 112 0.18 -10.43 -14.26
CA PRO A 112 0.34 -11.05 -12.95
C PRO A 112 1.57 -11.98 -12.92
N LEU A 113 2.09 -12.22 -11.72
CA LEU A 113 3.01 -13.32 -11.44
C LEU A 113 2.23 -14.65 -11.49
N THR A 114 2.80 -15.66 -12.12
CA THR A 114 2.20 -16.99 -12.25
C THR A 114 3.03 -18.06 -11.53
N ALA A 115 2.43 -19.23 -11.29
CA ALA A 115 3.15 -20.37 -10.72
C ALA A 115 4.30 -20.85 -11.63
N GLU A 116 4.16 -20.69 -12.95
CA GLU A 116 5.22 -21.02 -13.91
C GLU A 116 6.44 -20.11 -13.74
N ASP A 117 6.24 -18.83 -13.44
CA ASP A 117 7.33 -17.89 -13.20
C ASP A 117 8.12 -18.23 -11.92
N LEU A 118 7.50 -18.92 -10.96
CA LEU A 118 8.12 -19.34 -9.70
C LEU A 118 8.86 -20.69 -9.80
N LYS A 119 8.50 -21.57 -10.75
CA LYS A 119 9.12 -22.91 -10.90
C LYS A 119 10.64 -22.92 -10.95
N PRO A 120 11.33 -22.00 -11.65
CA PRO A 120 12.80 -22.00 -11.72
C PRO A 120 13.48 -21.80 -10.37
N TYR A 121 12.76 -21.29 -9.39
CA TYR A 121 13.28 -20.94 -8.05
C TYR A 121 12.94 -21.97 -6.98
N GLU A 122 12.15 -23.00 -7.30
CA GLU A 122 11.79 -24.09 -6.40
C GLU A 122 13.03 -24.85 -5.91
N GLY A 123 13.21 -24.99 -4.59
CA GLY A 123 14.32 -25.72 -3.99
C GLY A 123 15.70 -25.06 -4.18
N GLN A 124 15.79 -23.83 -4.63
CA GLN A 124 17.06 -23.15 -4.94
C GLN A 124 17.70 -22.44 -3.74
N GLY A 125 17.21 -22.67 -2.52
CA GLY A 125 17.79 -22.15 -1.28
C GLY A 125 17.61 -20.64 -1.10
N TYR A 126 16.56 -20.05 -1.63
CA TYR A 126 16.17 -18.68 -1.31
C TYR A 126 15.69 -18.60 0.15
N THR A 127 16.07 -17.52 0.84
CA THR A 127 15.75 -17.28 2.25
C THR A 127 14.76 -16.16 2.48
N GLY A 128 14.51 -15.34 1.45
CA GLY A 128 13.56 -14.22 1.50
C GLY A 128 12.81 -14.00 0.20
N PHE A 129 11.61 -13.44 0.31
CA PHE A 129 10.76 -13.02 -0.79
C PHE A 129 10.21 -11.63 -0.52
N LEU A 130 10.47 -10.68 -1.42
CA LEU A 130 9.99 -9.31 -1.38
C LEU A 130 8.99 -9.06 -2.51
N ILE A 131 7.83 -8.56 -2.17
CA ILE A 131 6.80 -8.22 -3.14
C ILE A 131 5.95 -7.04 -2.67
N ASN A 132 5.60 -6.15 -3.60
CA ASN A 132 4.46 -5.26 -3.43
C ASN A 132 3.21 -6.00 -3.92
N LEU A 133 2.29 -6.30 -3.02
CA LEU A 133 1.10 -7.11 -3.32
C LEU A 133 0.24 -6.51 -4.45
N HIS A 134 0.17 -5.20 -4.50
CA HIS A 134 -0.47 -4.45 -5.57
C HIS A 134 0.54 -3.49 -6.22
N GLU A 135 0.94 -3.78 -7.46
CA GLU A 135 1.78 -2.88 -8.23
C GLU A 135 0.95 -1.70 -8.75
N THR A 136 0.95 -0.64 -7.96
CA THR A 136 0.07 0.53 -8.17
C THR A 136 0.34 1.24 -9.50
N SER A 137 1.56 1.16 -10.05
CA SER A 137 1.92 1.80 -11.31
C SER A 137 1.23 1.16 -12.52
N THR A 138 0.89 -0.12 -12.43
CA THR A 138 0.24 -0.91 -13.49
C THR A 138 -1.13 -1.45 -13.10
N GLY A 139 -1.51 -1.33 -11.81
CA GLY A 139 -2.78 -1.78 -11.27
C GLY A 139 -2.90 -3.30 -11.08
N VAL A 140 -1.77 -4.02 -11.10
CA VAL A 140 -1.74 -5.48 -10.95
C VAL A 140 -1.79 -5.88 -9.48
N LEU A 141 -2.79 -6.69 -9.11
CA LEU A 141 -2.84 -7.40 -7.85
C LEU A 141 -2.27 -8.80 -8.06
N TYR A 142 -1.26 -9.18 -7.29
CA TYR A 142 -0.68 -10.52 -7.34
C TYR A 142 -1.49 -11.51 -6.51
N ASP A 143 -1.47 -12.78 -6.89
CA ASP A 143 -2.09 -13.87 -6.14
C ASP A 143 -1.25 -14.20 -4.91
N ILE A 144 -1.63 -13.61 -3.77
CA ILE A 144 -0.90 -13.76 -2.51
C ILE A 144 -0.98 -15.19 -1.97
N GLN A 145 -2.06 -15.94 -2.26
CA GLN A 145 -2.17 -17.33 -1.82
C GLN A 145 -1.14 -18.21 -2.54
N MET A 146 -1.03 -18.08 -3.86
CA MET A 146 -0.01 -18.78 -4.66
C MET A 146 1.41 -18.47 -4.17
N ILE A 147 1.70 -17.19 -3.86
CA ILE A 147 3.00 -16.75 -3.35
C ILE A 147 3.27 -17.33 -1.95
N SER A 148 2.28 -17.26 -1.07
CA SER A 148 2.33 -17.84 0.27
C SER A 148 2.63 -19.33 0.22
N ASP A 149 1.91 -20.09 -0.63
CA ASP A 149 2.12 -21.53 -0.80
C ASP A 149 3.53 -21.84 -1.30
N PHE A 150 4.07 -21.05 -2.24
CA PHE A 150 5.44 -21.18 -2.71
C PHE A 150 6.46 -20.90 -1.59
N CYS A 151 6.30 -19.81 -0.86
CA CYS A 151 7.20 -19.45 0.24
C CYS A 151 7.17 -20.49 1.35
N HIS A 152 5.99 -20.98 1.71
CA HIS A 152 5.83 -21.99 2.75
C HIS A 152 6.50 -23.33 2.37
N ARG A 153 6.28 -23.83 1.15
CA ARG A 153 6.93 -25.08 0.67
C ARG A 153 8.45 -24.99 0.64
N ASN A 154 9.00 -23.80 0.40
CA ASN A 154 10.44 -23.57 0.29
C ASN A 154 11.06 -22.98 1.56
N HIS A 155 10.31 -22.81 2.65
CA HIS A 155 10.75 -22.20 3.91
C HIS A 155 11.34 -20.79 3.71
N ILE A 156 10.70 -19.97 2.86
CA ILE A 156 11.14 -18.62 2.50
C ILE A 156 10.41 -17.61 3.38
N PHE A 157 11.14 -16.68 3.98
CA PHE A 157 10.62 -15.55 4.71
C PHE A 157 9.91 -14.58 3.75
N LEU A 158 8.64 -14.26 4.02
CA LEU A 158 7.79 -13.45 3.13
C LEU A 158 7.55 -12.05 3.70
N ALA A 159 8.04 -11.03 3.01
CA ALA A 159 7.76 -9.63 3.30
C ALA A 159 6.92 -8.99 2.18
N VAL A 160 5.79 -8.41 2.55
CA VAL A 160 4.77 -7.89 1.65
C VAL A 160 4.57 -6.40 1.86
N ASP A 161 4.80 -5.62 0.81
CA ASP A 161 4.31 -4.25 0.73
C ASP A 161 2.83 -4.27 0.32
N SER A 162 1.97 -3.98 1.28
CA SER A 162 0.52 -3.83 1.11
C SER A 162 0.08 -2.35 1.13
N ILE A 163 0.98 -1.40 0.82
CA ILE A 163 0.67 0.03 0.94
C ILE A 163 -0.61 0.41 0.20
N SER A 164 -0.84 -0.12 -0.99
CA SER A 164 -2.03 0.20 -1.77
C SER A 164 -3.11 -0.89 -1.76
N SER A 165 -2.84 -2.10 -1.26
CA SER A 165 -3.81 -3.20 -1.16
C SER A 165 -4.44 -3.32 0.23
N PHE A 166 -3.77 -2.91 1.30
CA PHE A 166 -4.31 -2.96 2.66
C PHE A 166 -5.63 -2.21 2.75
N LEU A 167 -6.65 -2.81 3.36
CA LEU A 167 -8.03 -2.36 3.46
C LEU A 167 -8.80 -2.30 2.11
N ALA A 168 -8.12 -2.43 0.96
CA ALA A 168 -8.77 -2.45 -0.35
C ALA A 168 -9.06 -3.87 -0.82
N ASP A 169 -8.09 -4.77 -0.65
CA ASP A 169 -8.20 -6.16 -1.06
C ASP A 169 -8.13 -7.09 0.17
N PRO A 170 -8.80 -8.24 0.14
CA PRO A 170 -8.76 -9.20 1.25
C PRO A 170 -7.33 -9.65 1.54
N PHE A 171 -6.96 -9.66 2.83
CA PHE A 171 -5.65 -10.05 3.30
C PHE A 171 -5.74 -10.66 4.70
N ASN A 172 -4.99 -11.73 4.96
CA ASN A 172 -4.88 -12.35 6.28
C ASN A 172 -3.42 -12.73 6.53
N MET A 173 -2.71 -11.86 7.27
CA MET A 173 -1.28 -11.99 7.51
C MET A 173 -0.92 -13.35 8.11
N LYS A 174 -1.71 -13.82 9.11
CA LYS A 174 -1.47 -15.06 9.83
C LYS A 174 -1.69 -16.29 8.95
N GLU A 175 -2.84 -16.38 8.27
CA GLU A 175 -3.16 -17.53 7.41
C GLU A 175 -2.23 -17.67 6.22
N LEU A 176 -1.81 -16.52 5.65
CA LEU A 176 -0.86 -16.46 4.54
C LEU A 176 0.60 -16.67 4.95
N GLY A 177 0.90 -16.78 6.26
CA GLY A 177 2.28 -16.93 6.73
C GLY A 177 3.18 -15.74 6.33
N VAL A 178 2.61 -14.55 6.21
CA VAL A 178 3.37 -13.34 5.92
C VAL A 178 4.09 -12.86 7.17
N ASN A 179 5.41 -12.74 7.08
CA ASN A 179 6.24 -12.36 8.23
C ASN A 179 6.29 -10.83 8.44
N VAL A 180 6.24 -10.07 7.35
CA VAL A 180 6.22 -8.61 7.39
C VAL A 180 5.14 -8.07 6.45
N MET A 181 4.29 -7.17 6.97
CA MET A 181 3.38 -6.38 6.16
C MET A 181 3.68 -4.88 6.31
N ILE A 182 3.69 -4.17 5.20
CA ILE A 182 3.91 -2.71 5.16
C ILE A 182 2.65 -2.00 4.65
N THR A 183 2.27 -0.87 5.27
CA THR A 183 1.25 0.03 4.75
C THR A 183 1.58 1.50 5.04
N GLY A 184 0.71 2.44 4.63
CA GLY A 184 0.95 3.88 4.81
C GLY A 184 -0.34 4.68 5.00
N SER A 185 -0.21 5.82 5.69
CA SER A 185 -1.33 6.67 6.10
C SER A 185 -2.15 7.24 4.94
N GLN A 186 -1.51 7.52 3.79
CA GLN A 186 -2.09 8.28 2.67
C GLN A 186 -2.87 7.46 1.65
N LYS A 187 -3.01 6.14 1.87
CA LYS A 187 -3.75 5.21 1.00
C LYS A 187 -5.15 4.92 1.58
N ALA A 188 -5.54 3.66 1.73
CA ALA A 188 -6.87 3.31 2.24
C ALA A 188 -7.12 3.73 3.71
N LEU A 189 -6.06 3.97 4.49
CA LEU A 189 -6.20 4.63 5.80
C LEU A 189 -6.71 6.07 5.69
N ALA A 190 -6.70 6.67 4.50
CA ALA A 190 -7.30 7.97 4.20
C ALA A 190 -6.90 9.09 5.19
N CYS A 191 -5.63 9.09 5.60
CA CYS A 191 -5.02 10.13 6.44
C CYS A 191 -3.99 10.91 5.60
N PRO A 192 -3.52 12.06 6.06
CA PRO A 192 -2.41 12.76 5.43
C PRO A 192 -1.17 11.87 5.31
N PRO A 193 -0.31 12.08 4.28
CA PRO A 193 0.99 11.42 4.21
C PRO A 193 1.86 11.83 5.42
N GLY A 194 2.71 10.93 5.87
CA GLY A 194 3.65 11.23 6.96
C GLY A 194 3.91 10.07 7.91
N ILE A 195 3.07 9.03 7.89
CA ILE A 195 3.28 7.80 8.67
C ILE A 195 3.27 6.60 7.73
N SER A 196 4.29 5.77 7.83
CA SER A 196 4.27 4.41 7.32
C SER A 196 4.26 3.40 8.48
N VAL A 197 3.69 2.24 8.24
CA VAL A 197 3.39 1.23 9.26
C VAL A 197 4.01 -0.10 8.84
N ILE A 198 4.68 -0.76 9.77
CA ILE A 198 5.25 -2.10 9.59
C ILE A 198 4.63 -3.01 10.64
N ILE A 199 4.05 -4.13 10.21
CA ILE A 199 3.61 -5.20 11.10
C ILE A 199 4.59 -6.35 10.96
N LEU A 200 5.12 -6.83 12.10
CA LEU A 200 6.14 -7.86 12.20
C LEU A 200 5.57 -9.05 12.97
N ASP A 201 5.67 -10.25 12.43
CA ASP A 201 5.42 -11.47 13.19
C ASP A 201 6.61 -11.81 14.10
N THR A 202 6.51 -12.90 14.85
CA THR A 202 7.56 -13.34 15.78
C THR A 202 8.87 -13.72 15.09
N GLU A 203 8.82 -14.24 13.86
CA GLU A 203 10.04 -14.58 13.12
C GLU A 203 10.73 -13.31 12.59
N ALA A 204 9.96 -12.35 12.12
CA ALA A 204 10.49 -11.04 11.72
C ALA A 204 11.12 -10.30 12.91
N ILE A 205 10.50 -10.35 14.10
CA ILE A 205 11.06 -9.77 15.32
C ILE A 205 12.40 -10.41 15.67
N LYS A 206 12.51 -11.74 15.60
CA LYS A 206 13.79 -12.44 15.84
C LYS A 206 14.88 -12.00 14.86
N ARG A 207 14.55 -11.85 13.57
CA ARG A 207 15.50 -11.34 12.58
C ARG A 207 15.95 -9.92 12.91
N VAL A 208 15.02 -9.03 13.26
CA VAL A 208 15.31 -7.67 13.71
C VAL A 208 16.24 -7.69 14.92
N GLU A 209 15.99 -8.52 15.92
CA GLU A 209 16.82 -8.65 17.12
C GLU A 209 18.22 -9.17 16.83
N ALA A 210 18.36 -10.10 15.90
CA ALA A 210 19.64 -10.68 15.53
C ALA A 210 20.53 -9.76 14.69
N ASN A 211 19.93 -8.89 13.87
CA ASN A 211 20.65 -8.07 12.91
C ASN A 211 21.14 -6.76 13.54
N ASN A 212 22.27 -6.24 13.06
CA ASN A 212 22.80 -4.92 13.41
C ASN A 212 22.69 -3.98 12.21
N VAL A 213 21.86 -2.96 12.34
CA VAL A 213 21.64 -1.99 11.29
C VAL A 213 22.54 -0.76 11.43
N LYS A 214 22.97 -0.20 10.29
CA LYS A 214 23.75 1.06 10.26
C LYS A 214 22.83 2.26 10.05
N SER A 215 21.78 2.37 10.86
CA SER A 215 20.85 3.49 10.83
C SER A 215 20.35 3.73 12.23
N MET A 216 20.38 4.98 12.68
CA MET A 216 19.74 5.38 13.94
C MET A 216 18.24 5.50 13.76
N TYR A 217 17.80 6.07 12.63
CA TYR A 217 16.38 6.38 12.40
C TYR A 217 15.54 5.15 12.07
N PHE A 218 16.10 4.20 11.33
CA PHE A 218 15.43 2.98 10.90
C PHE A 218 15.81 1.75 11.73
N ASP A 219 16.34 1.93 12.94
CA ASP A 219 16.58 0.80 13.86
C ASP A 219 15.24 0.32 14.42
N LEU A 220 14.76 -0.81 13.90
CA LEU A 220 13.51 -1.40 14.36
C LEU A 220 13.60 -2.00 15.77
N LYS A 221 14.78 -2.32 16.31
CA LYS A 221 14.95 -2.73 17.71
C LYS A 221 14.55 -1.61 18.66
N ASP A 222 15.05 -0.40 18.40
CA ASP A 222 14.72 0.76 19.23
C ASP A 222 13.24 1.14 19.08
N ALA A 223 12.70 1.03 17.85
CA ALA A 223 11.27 1.24 17.59
C ALA A 223 10.39 0.25 18.36
N LEU A 224 10.68 -1.04 18.33
CA LEU A 224 9.96 -2.09 19.05
C LEU A 224 10.02 -1.87 20.57
N LYS A 225 11.22 -1.59 21.13
CA LYS A 225 11.43 -1.30 22.56
C LYS A 225 10.61 -0.09 23.01
N ASN A 226 10.58 1.00 22.25
CA ASN A 226 9.78 2.16 22.57
C ASN A 226 8.27 1.87 22.42
N GLY A 227 7.89 1.04 21.44
CA GLY A 227 6.52 0.59 21.22
C GLY A 227 5.91 -0.14 22.45
N GLU A 228 6.68 -0.86 23.24
CA GLU A 228 6.21 -1.54 24.48
C GLU A 228 5.49 -0.57 25.43
N ARG A 229 5.97 0.65 25.52
CA ARG A 229 5.36 1.71 26.33
C ARG A 229 4.42 2.63 25.54
N GLY A 230 4.08 2.30 24.27
CA GLY A 230 3.24 3.12 23.41
C GLY A 230 3.94 4.42 22.96
N GLN A 231 5.24 4.36 22.67
CA GLN A 231 6.02 5.53 22.27
C GLN A 231 6.87 5.21 21.01
N THR A 232 7.38 6.27 20.40
CA THR A 232 8.35 6.20 19.31
C THR A 232 9.74 6.66 19.81
N PRO A 233 10.83 6.21 19.16
CA PRO A 233 12.18 6.66 19.52
C PRO A 233 12.35 8.18 19.45
N PHE A 234 11.87 8.77 18.39
CA PHE A 234 11.96 10.19 18.06
C PHE A 234 10.58 10.84 18.04
N THR A 235 10.53 12.18 17.88
CA THR A 235 9.26 12.90 17.74
C THR A 235 8.54 12.44 16.47
N PRO A 236 7.34 11.86 16.57
CA PRO A 236 6.60 11.39 15.40
C PRO A 236 5.74 12.51 14.79
N ALA A 237 5.13 12.24 13.65
CA ALA A 237 4.05 13.05 13.09
C ALA A 237 2.77 12.87 13.93
N VAL A 238 2.71 13.50 15.10
CA VAL A 238 1.68 13.31 16.14
C VAL A 238 0.27 13.51 15.57
N GLY A 239 0.04 14.60 14.84
CA GLY A 239 -1.27 14.88 14.24
C GLY A 239 -1.75 13.75 13.32
N THR A 240 -0.86 13.21 12.47
CA THR A 240 -1.19 12.09 11.59
C THR A 240 -1.48 10.80 12.37
N LEU A 241 -0.78 10.54 13.47
CA LEU A 241 -1.06 9.38 14.33
C LEU A 241 -2.42 9.46 15.01
N LEU A 242 -2.84 10.67 15.44
CA LEU A 242 -4.18 10.90 15.96
C LEU A 242 -5.26 10.74 14.88
N GLN A 243 -4.98 11.18 13.66
CA GLN A 243 -5.88 10.98 12.51
C GLN A 243 -5.99 9.48 12.15
N ILE A 244 -4.87 8.74 12.18
CA ILE A 244 -4.89 7.28 12.00
C ILE A 244 -5.76 6.63 13.08
N HIS A 245 -5.65 7.04 14.34
CA HIS A 245 -6.49 6.53 15.42
C HIS A 245 -7.98 6.75 15.14
N ALA A 246 -8.37 7.99 14.78
CA ALA A 246 -9.75 8.30 14.44
C ALA A 246 -10.25 7.44 13.26
N ARG A 247 -9.41 7.27 12.23
CA ARG A 247 -9.77 6.44 11.07
C ARG A 247 -9.91 4.95 11.40
N LEU A 248 -9.02 4.40 12.21
CA LEU A 248 -9.10 3.00 12.65
C LEU A 248 -10.38 2.77 13.48
N LYS A 249 -10.74 3.70 14.36
CA LYS A 249 -12.00 3.67 15.12
C LYS A 249 -13.23 3.82 14.22
N GLU A 250 -13.16 4.63 13.19
CA GLU A 250 -14.22 4.75 12.18
C GLU A 250 -14.44 3.42 11.44
N ILE A 251 -13.36 2.77 10.99
CA ILE A 251 -13.43 1.45 10.34
C ILE A 251 -14.02 0.41 11.29
N GLU A 252 -13.56 0.37 12.54
CA GLU A 252 -14.08 -0.55 13.56
C GLU A 252 -15.60 -0.39 13.76
N ARG A 253 -16.07 0.86 13.93
CA ARG A 253 -17.51 1.17 14.09
C ARG A 253 -18.35 0.78 12.87
N ASN A 254 -17.76 0.83 11.69
CA ASN A 254 -18.45 0.54 10.42
C ASN A 254 -18.38 -0.95 10.01
N GLY A 255 -17.98 -1.84 10.92
CA GLY A 255 -17.98 -3.28 10.70
C GLY A 255 -16.62 -3.88 10.36
N GLY A 256 -15.53 -3.14 10.59
CA GLY A 256 -14.17 -3.64 10.49
C GLY A 256 -13.64 -3.76 9.05
N VAL A 257 -12.56 -4.55 8.91
CA VAL A 257 -11.82 -4.67 7.64
C VAL A 257 -12.66 -5.31 6.53
N GLU A 258 -13.53 -6.25 6.84
CA GLU A 258 -14.40 -6.91 5.86
C GLU A 258 -15.37 -5.92 5.21
N SER A 259 -15.98 -5.06 6.02
CA SER A 259 -16.88 -4.00 5.54
C SER A 259 -16.13 -3.00 4.67
N GLU A 260 -14.91 -2.62 5.06
CA GLU A 260 -14.07 -1.70 4.28
C GLU A 260 -13.64 -2.32 2.94
N ASN A 261 -13.23 -3.60 2.92
CA ASN A 261 -12.92 -4.32 1.69
C ASN A 261 -14.14 -4.39 0.75
N GLN A 262 -15.33 -4.66 1.30
CA GLN A 262 -16.56 -4.70 0.51
C GLN A 262 -16.92 -3.31 -0.06
N ARG A 263 -16.74 -2.24 0.71
CA ARG A 263 -16.93 -0.86 0.24
C ARG A 263 -15.99 -0.51 -0.92
N MET A 264 -14.70 -0.84 -0.81
CA MET A 264 -13.73 -0.61 -1.87
C MET A 264 -14.06 -1.41 -3.14
N LYS A 265 -14.44 -2.68 -2.96
CA LYS A 265 -14.86 -3.54 -4.08
C LYS A 265 -16.06 -2.94 -4.81
N MET A 266 -17.10 -2.52 -4.07
CA MET A 266 -18.30 -1.91 -4.63
C MET A 266 -17.97 -0.64 -5.43
N LEU A 267 -17.10 0.24 -4.91
CA LEU A 267 -16.69 1.46 -5.61
C LEU A 267 -15.93 1.14 -6.91
N ALA A 268 -15.01 0.18 -6.86
CA ALA A 268 -14.24 -0.23 -8.04
C ALA A 268 -15.13 -0.86 -9.13
N GLU A 269 -16.06 -1.74 -8.74
CA GLU A 269 -16.99 -2.39 -9.65
C GLU A 269 -18.00 -1.40 -10.25
N ASP A 270 -18.53 -0.48 -9.43
CA ASP A 270 -19.41 0.59 -9.88
C ASP A 270 -18.73 1.46 -10.95
N PHE A 271 -17.53 1.95 -10.69
CA PHE A 271 -16.76 2.73 -11.67
C PHE A 271 -16.51 1.95 -12.95
N ARG A 272 -15.98 0.72 -12.84
CA ARG A 272 -15.67 -0.13 -14.00
C ARG A 272 -16.91 -0.44 -14.83
N SER A 273 -18.07 -0.61 -14.20
CA SER A 273 -19.33 -0.84 -14.90
C SER A 273 -19.78 0.38 -15.71
N LYS A 274 -19.58 1.59 -15.17
CA LYS A 274 -20.01 2.87 -15.78
C LYS A 274 -19.14 3.29 -16.97
N ILE A 275 -17.90 2.82 -17.07
CA ILE A 275 -16.97 3.20 -18.15
C ILE A 275 -16.93 2.21 -19.33
N LYS A 276 -17.74 1.14 -19.33
CA LYS A 276 -17.66 0.04 -20.33
C LYS A 276 -17.78 0.52 -21.77
N ASP A 277 -18.57 1.56 -22.01
CA ASP A 277 -18.83 2.11 -23.33
C ASP A 277 -17.90 3.29 -23.71
N LEU A 278 -16.96 3.63 -22.84
CA LEU A 278 -15.96 4.67 -23.09
C LEU A 278 -14.71 4.07 -23.78
N PRO A 279 -13.98 4.86 -24.59
CA PRO A 279 -12.85 4.37 -25.39
C PRO A 279 -11.59 4.14 -24.56
N PHE A 280 -11.70 3.30 -23.52
CA PHE A 280 -10.60 2.92 -22.63
C PHE A 280 -10.37 1.42 -22.63
N THR A 281 -9.11 1.04 -22.48
CA THR A 281 -8.72 -0.34 -22.18
C THR A 281 -8.13 -0.41 -20.78
N ILE A 282 -8.57 -1.36 -19.96
CA ILE A 282 -7.95 -1.63 -18.67
C ILE A 282 -6.64 -2.37 -18.89
N VAL A 283 -5.54 -1.81 -18.41
CA VAL A 283 -4.19 -2.33 -18.66
C VAL A 283 -3.89 -3.59 -17.84
N SER A 284 -4.36 -3.64 -16.60
CA SER A 284 -4.08 -4.76 -15.72
C SER A 284 -4.87 -6.02 -16.10
N LYS A 285 -4.19 -7.17 -16.10
CA LYS A 285 -4.80 -8.50 -16.27
C LYS A 285 -5.26 -9.13 -14.94
N SER A 286 -4.91 -8.52 -13.80
CA SER A 286 -5.35 -8.93 -12.47
C SER A 286 -5.56 -7.68 -11.62
N MET A 287 -6.82 -7.33 -11.34
CA MET A 287 -7.16 -6.03 -10.79
C MET A 287 -7.35 -6.04 -9.28
N SER A 288 -6.78 -5.03 -8.61
CA SER A 288 -7.09 -4.64 -7.24
C SER A 288 -8.39 -3.82 -7.17
N ASN A 289 -9.02 -3.81 -6.00
CA ASN A 289 -10.11 -2.87 -5.69
C ASN A 289 -9.59 -1.44 -5.44
N ALA A 290 -8.27 -1.26 -5.28
CA ALA A 290 -7.68 0.05 -5.02
C ALA A 290 -7.64 0.97 -6.24
N VAL A 291 -7.44 0.41 -7.44
CA VAL A 291 -7.07 1.19 -8.64
C VAL A 291 -7.62 0.55 -9.91
N THR A 292 -8.06 1.38 -10.85
CA THR A 292 -8.31 1.00 -12.24
C THR A 292 -7.35 1.76 -13.16
N PRO A 293 -6.37 1.08 -13.79
CA PRO A 293 -5.46 1.68 -14.77
C PRO A 293 -6.12 1.69 -16.16
N LEU A 294 -6.18 2.87 -16.79
CA LEU A 294 -6.86 3.09 -18.06
C LEU A 294 -5.89 3.55 -19.15
N HIS A 295 -5.93 2.88 -20.28
CA HIS A 295 -5.27 3.30 -21.52
C HIS A 295 -6.32 3.90 -22.45
N PRO A 296 -6.24 5.20 -22.80
CA PRO A 296 -7.11 5.82 -23.80
C PRO A 296 -6.75 5.29 -25.20
N GLN A 297 -7.77 5.05 -26.05
CA GLN A 297 -7.54 4.51 -27.40
C GLN A 297 -7.06 5.58 -28.39
N ASN A 298 -7.52 6.83 -28.23
CA ASN A 298 -7.32 7.89 -29.23
C ASN A 298 -6.78 9.20 -28.66
N ALA A 299 -6.48 9.28 -27.38
CA ALA A 299 -6.04 10.50 -26.72
C ALA A 299 -4.82 10.24 -25.80
N SER A 300 -4.09 11.29 -25.45
CA SER A 300 -3.04 11.23 -24.43
C SER A 300 -3.66 11.06 -23.02
N ALA A 301 -3.18 10.10 -22.27
CA ALA A 301 -3.56 9.92 -20.86
C ALA A 301 -3.23 11.14 -20.01
N TYR A 302 -2.13 11.83 -20.32
CA TYR A 302 -1.73 13.02 -19.61
C TYR A 302 -2.63 14.23 -19.92
N ASP A 303 -3.05 14.39 -21.20
CA ASP A 303 -3.99 15.44 -21.58
C ASP A 303 -5.36 15.24 -20.94
N ILE A 304 -5.83 13.99 -20.84
CA ILE A 304 -7.06 13.66 -20.11
C ILE A 304 -6.94 14.07 -18.63
N PHE A 305 -5.83 13.75 -17.98
CA PHE A 305 -5.56 14.18 -16.61
C PHE A 305 -5.61 15.72 -16.47
N LEU A 306 -4.92 16.45 -17.34
CA LEU A 306 -4.91 17.91 -17.29
C LEU A 306 -6.30 18.50 -17.46
N LYS A 307 -7.07 18.00 -18.44
CA LYS A 307 -8.44 18.49 -18.68
C LYS A 307 -9.37 18.19 -17.51
N LEU A 308 -9.36 16.97 -16.97
CA LEU A 308 -10.16 16.62 -15.80
C LEU A 308 -9.83 17.54 -14.62
N LYS A 309 -8.55 17.82 -14.40
CA LYS A 309 -8.07 18.69 -13.31
C LYS A 309 -8.50 20.15 -13.53
N ASP A 310 -8.24 20.70 -14.71
CA ASP A 310 -8.33 22.15 -14.97
C ASP A 310 -9.76 22.60 -15.35
N GLU A 311 -10.54 21.74 -16.05
CA GLU A 311 -11.87 22.10 -16.54
C GLU A 311 -13.00 21.53 -15.66
N TYR A 312 -12.80 20.34 -15.04
CA TYR A 312 -13.82 19.67 -14.23
C TYR A 312 -13.53 19.64 -12.73
N GLY A 313 -12.33 20.07 -12.30
CA GLY A 313 -11.94 20.05 -10.89
C GLY A 313 -11.77 18.63 -10.32
N ILE A 314 -11.49 17.65 -11.18
CA ILE A 314 -11.36 16.22 -10.83
C ILE A 314 -9.90 15.78 -11.01
N TRP A 315 -9.32 15.22 -9.96
CA TRP A 315 -7.97 14.69 -10.01
C TRP A 315 -8.00 13.17 -10.20
N VAL A 316 -7.36 12.69 -11.26
CA VAL A 316 -6.97 11.29 -11.46
C VAL A 316 -5.46 11.18 -11.34
N CYS A 317 -4.91 9.97 -11.29
CA CYS A 317 -3.48 9.79 -11.09
C CYS A 317 -2.76 9.59 -12.44
N PRO A 318 -1.95 10.55 -12.92
CA PRO A 318 -1.11 10.32 -14.09
C PRO A 318 -0.01 9.29 -13.77
N ASN A 319 0.54 8.66 -14.80
CA ASN A 319 1.79 7.92 -14.71
C ASN A 319 2.96 8.82 -15.07
N GLY A 320 4.20 8.36 -14.77
CA GLY A 320 5.44 9.02 -15.16
C GLY A 320 6.21 8.26 -16.22
N GLY A 321 7.32 8.85 -16.70
CA GLY A 321 8.22 8.23 -17.69
C GLY A 321 7.47 7.83 -18.97
N ASP A 322 7.82 6.69 -19.52
CA ASP A 322 7.29 6.16 -20.81
C ASP A 322 5.77 5.87 -20.77
N MET A 323 5.17 5.88 -19.58
CA MET A 323 3.74 5.63 -19.38
C MET A 323 2.91 6.90 -19.25
N ALA A 324 3.52 8.08 -19.20
CA ALA A 324 2.83 9.34 -18.95
C ALA A 324 1.69 9.58 -19.97
N GLU A 325 1.98 9.38 -21.25
CA GLU A 325 1.01 9.57 -22.35
C GLU A 325 0.07 8.38 -22.55
N LYS A 326 0.39 7.21 -21.97
CA LYS A 326 -0.27 5.95 -22.27
C LYS A 326 -1.32 5.53 -21.24
N VAL A 327 -1.09 5.80 -19.96
CA VAL A 327 -1.94 5.29 -18.89
C VAL A 327 -2.14 6.32 -17.80
N PHE A 328 -3.39 6.55 -17.43
CA PHE A 328 -3.74 7.18 -16.17
C PHE A 328 -4.48 6.18 -15.26
N ARG A 329 -4.55 6.48 -13.97
CA ARG A 329 -5.14 5.57 -12.98
C ARG A 329 -6.25 6.28 -12.22
N VAL A 330 -7.34 5.56 -12.01
CA VAL A 330 -8.46 6.01 -11.17
C VAL A 330 -8.41 5.23 -9.87
N GLY A 331 -8.17 5.92 -8.76
CA GLY A 331 -8.16 5.35 -7.42
C GLY A 331 -9.58 5.23 -6.87
N HIS A 332 -9.82 4.17 -6.08
CA HIS A 332 -11.09 3.93 -5.39
C HIS A 332 -10.94 4.05 -3.87
N LEU A 333 -9.77 4.49 -3.43
CA LEU A 333 -9.39 4.63 -2.03
C LEU A 333 -9.90 5.95 -1.43
N GLY A 334 -10.04 5.99 -0.11
CA GLY A 334 -10.42 7.19 0.62
C GLY A 334 -11.93 7.37 0.75
N ASN A 335 -12.33 8.59 1.05
CA ASN A 335 -13.74 8.95 1.27
C ASN A 335 -14.44 9.29 -0.05
N LEU A 336 -14.64 8.27 -0.89
CA LEU A 336 -15.36 8.33 -2.16
C LEU A 336 -16.71 7.61 -2.06
N SER A 337 -17.66 8.02 -2.92
CA SER A 337 -18.99 7.46 -3.06
C SER A 337 -19.32 7.05 -4.51
N PRO A 338 -20.38 6.26 -4.77
CA PRO A 338 -20.86 5.97 -6.12
C PRO A 338 -21.31 7.22 -6.91
N GLU A 339 -21.74 8.28 -6.22
CA GLU A 339 -22.10 9.58 -6.80
C GLU A 339 -20.87 10.31 -7.33
N ASP A 340 -19.73 10.19 -6.61
CA ASP A 340 -18.44 10.72 -7.07
C ASP A 340 -17.98 10.00 -8.35
N ASN A 341 -18.13 8.67 -8.40
CA ASN A 341 -17.87 7.91 -9.63
C ASN A 341 -18.73 8.40 -10.79
N THR A 342 -20.03 8.66 -10.54
CA THR A 342 -20.94 9.21 -11.57
C THR A 342 -20.43 10.54 -12.07
N THR A 343 -20.02 11.45 -11.19
CA THR A 343 -19.47 12.76 -11.54
C THR A 343 -18.24 12.64 -12.44
N LEU A 344 -17.30 11.73 -12.12
CA LEU A 344 -16.12 11.48 -12.96
C LEU A 344 -16.52 10.92 -14.34
N VAL A 345 -17.43 9.95 -14.35
CA VAL A 345 -17.87 9.31 -15.60
C VAL A 345 -18.61 10.30 -16.51
N ASP A 346 -19.44 11.18 -15.94
CA ASP A 346 -20.15 12.22 -16.71
C ASP A 346 -19.16 13.23 -17.31
N ALA A 347 -18.10 13.61 -16.59
CA ALA A 347 -17.02 14.42 -17.14
C ALA A 347 -16.30 13.71 -18.32
N LEU A 348 -16.01 12.41 -18.20
CA LEU A 348 -15.42 11.63 -19.28
C LEU A 348 -16.35 11.52 -20.50
N LYS A 349 -17.65 11.33 -20.32
CA LYS A 349 -18.65 11.32 -21.40
C LYS A 349 -18.74 12.67 -22.09
N ASP A 350 -18.71 13.77 -21.35
CA ASP A 350 -18.70 15.12 -21.92
C ASP A 350 -17.41 15.37 -22.74
N MET A 351 -16.27 14.91 -22.25
CA MET A 351 -15.01 14.93 -23.02
C MET A 351 -15.11 14.11 -24.31
N GLN A 352 -15.72 12.92 -24.27
CA GLN A 352 -15.96 12.11 -25.47
C GLN A 352 -16.84 12.82 -26.47
N ALA A 353 -17.95 13.42 -26.03
CA ALA A 353 -18.85 14.19 -26.88
C ALA A 353 -18.18 15.41 -27.55
N LYS A 354 -17.13 15.94 -26.92
CA LYS A 354 -16.29 17.03 -27.46
C LYS A 354 -15.13 16.51 -28.35
N GLY A 355 -15.01 15.22 -28.59
CA GLY A 355 -13.94 14.61 -29.39
C GLY A 355 -12.55 14.68 -28.72
N LEU A 356 -12.49 14.62 -27.39
CA LEU A 356 -11.29 14.74 -26.59
C LEU A 356 -10.79 13.38 -26.01
N LEU A 357 -11.52 12.28 -26.29
CA LEU A 357 -11.16 10.91 -25.91
C LEU A 357 -10.89 10.04 -27.09
#